data_ac7b05593e3dad2ea06b7520db5369d2
#
_entry.id   ac7b05593e3dad2ea06b7520db5369d2
#
_cell.length_a   1.000
_cell.length_b   1.000
_cell.length_c   1.000
_cell.angle_alpha   90.00
_cell.angle_beta   90.00
_cell.angle_gamma   90.00
#
_symmetry.space_group_name_H-M   'P 1'
#
loop_
_entity.id
_entity.type
_entity.pdbx_description
1 polymer ?
#
loop_
_entity_poly.entity_id
_entity_poly.type
_entity_poly.pdbx_seq_one_letter_code
_entity_poly.pdbx_strand_id
1 'polypeptide(L)'
;MPFMKPYMVKLLREQFPPGTRVRLDSMMNDPQPIPKGMTGTVQGIDDAGQLLMEWDNGRGLSLVPGEDDFSVVKPQKLKLYMPLELGYYEKNDWGDYGDEELALSDDDAVGYADTITGALERESKFLDTPRGFMEYYNRSDGVDAKVQSLHFKAEARDGKLWGVAECMVSGELTGAELDNLKRFAAGQASDGFGESVEQHEIRVGSMELYAHLWQAVDWDIQTEQERFEQEQTGGMTLAQSM
;
A
#
# COMPACT_ATOMS: atom_id res chain seq x y z
N MET A 1 19.05 11.86 -37.52
CA MET A 1 17.86 12.51 -36.96
C MET A 1 18.16 13.98 -36.74
N PRO A 2 17.23 14.93 -37.05
CA PRO A 2 17.45 16.31 -36.64
C PRO A 2 17.35 16.37 -35.11
N PHE A 3 18.29 17.05 -34.48
CA PHE A 3 18.30 17.26 -33.03
C PHE A 3 16.99 17.97 -32.61
N MET A 4 16.37 17.47 -31.55
CA MET A 4 15.19 18.09 -30.98
C MET A 4 15.53 19.50 -30.49
N LYS A 5 14.60 20.46 -30.67
CA LYS A 5 14.84 21.84 -30.23
C LYS A 5 14.95 21.89 -28.70
N PRO A 6 15.88 22.66 -28.11
CA PRO A 6 16.12 22.66 -26.65
C PRO A 6 14.86 22.94 -25.80
N TYR A 7 13.94 23.76 -26.29
CA TYR A 7 12.69 24.03 -25.56
C TYR A 7 11.77 22.80 -25.50
N MET A 8 11.79 21.92 -26.52
CA MET A 8 11.02 20.67 -26.53
C MET A 8 11.58 19.68 -25.53
N VAL A 9 12.93 19.56 -25.46
CA VAL A 9 13.60 18.73 -24.45
C VAL A 9 13.21 19.20 -23.04
N LYS A 10 13.17 20.53 -22.82
CA LYS A 10 12.72 21.08 -21.53
C LYS A 10 11.28 20.67 -21.21
N LEU A 11 10.36 20.77 -22.17
CA LEU A 11 8.97 20.35 -21.97
C LEU A 11 8.85 18.85 -21.66
N LEU A 12 9.62 18.00 -22.34
CA LEU A 12 9.65 16.57 -22.06
C LEU A 12 10.15 16.29 -20.64
N ARG A 13 11.18 17.00 -20.16
CA ARG A 13 11.70 16.86 -18.78
C ARG A 13 10.66 17.27 -17.74
N GLU A 14 9.83 18.25 -18.04
CA GLU A 14 8.71 18.66 -17.18
C GLU A 14 7.55 17.66 -17.24
N GLN A 15 7.29 17.07 -18.41
CA GLN A 15 6.19 16.11 -18.61
C GLN A 15 6.52 14.72 -18.06
N PHE A 16 7.77 14.30 -18.17
CA PHE A 16 8.25 12.97 -17.75
C PHE A 16 9.43 13.09 -16.78
N PRO A 17 9.23 13.61 -15.56
CA PRO A 17 10.31 13.68 -14.58
C PRO A 17 10.81 12.27 -14.20
N PRO A 18 12.06 12.15 -13.69
CA PRO A 18 12.57 10.89 -13.16
C PRO A 18 11.59 10.26 -12.15
N GLY A 19 11.39 8.96 -12.25
CA GLY A 19 10.40 8.24 -11.45
C GLY A 19 9.03 8.08 -12.13
N THR A 20 8.78 8.77 -13.26
CA THR A 20 7.55 8.56 -14.03
C THR A 20 7.48 7.12 -14.53
N ARG A 21 6.38 6.44 -14.25
CA ARG A 21 6.12 5.10 -14.77
C ARG A 21 5.42 5.18 -16.11
N VAL A 22 5.88 4.41 -17.09
CA VAL A 22 5.28 4.30 -18.41
C VAL A 22 5.10 2.85 -18.81
N ARG A 23 4.09 2.60 -19.63
CA ARG A 23 3.84 1.30 -20.27
C ARG A 23 4.07 1.46 -21.77
N LEU A 24 4.81 0.54 -22.34
CA LEU A 24 5.05 0.50 -23.78
C LEU A 24 3.81 0.01 -24.52
N ASP A 25 3.31 0.80 -25.44
CA ASP A 25 2.20 0.43 -26.32
C ASP A 25 2.70 -0.10 -27.68
N SER A 26 3.79 0.47 -28.23
CA SER A 26 4.44 0.03 -29.46
C SER A 26 5.87 0.52 -29.58
N MET A 27 6.79 -0.36 -30.06
CA MET A 27 8.17 -0.03 -30.42
C MET A 27 8.51 -0.75 -31.73
N MET A 28 8.61 0.00 -32.82
CA MET A 28 8.65 -0.61 -34.18
C MET A 28 10.01 -0.68 -34.81
N ASN A 29 10.96 0.19 -34.45
CA ASN A 29 12.22 0.37 -35.20
C ASN A 29 13.44 -0.19 -34.49
N ASP A 30 13.28 -1.00 -33.43
CA ASP A 30 14.37 -1.64 -32.72
C ASP A 30 14.49 -3.12 -33.10
N PRO A 31 15.70 -3.65 -33.39
CA PRO A 31 15.90 -5.07 -33.72
C PRO A 31 15.61 -6.02 -32.54
N GLN A 32 15.60 -5.50 -31.32
CA GLN A 32 15.25 -6.21 -30.08
C GLN A 32 14.29 -5.36 -29.22
N PRO A 33 13.05 -5.14 -29.70
CA PRO A 33 12.14 -4.23 -29.00
C PRO A 33 11.81 -4.72 -27.59
N ILE A 34 11.43 -3.78 -26.75
CA ILE A 34 10.77 -4.10 -25.47
C ILE A 34 9.39 -4.71 -25.79
N PRO A 35 8.96 -5.74 -25.08
CA PRO A 35 7.64 -6.33 -25.29
C PRO A 35 6.53 -5.30 -25.05
N LYS A 36 5.50 -5.33 -25.91
CA LYS A 36 4.29 -4.52 -25.72
C LYS A 36 3.65 -4.85 -24.37
N GLY A 37 3.20 -3.81 -23.66
CA GLY A 37 2.62 -3.91 -22.33
C GLY A 37 3.64 -3.88 -21.19
N MET A 38 4.94 -4.01 -21.49
CA MET A 38 6.00 -3.88 -20.50
C MET A 38 5.98 -2.50 -19.87
N THR A 39 6.12 -2.44 -18.56
CA THR A 39 6.26 -1.19 -17.81
C THR A 39 7.73 -0.92 -17.47
N GLY A 40 8.03 0.36 -17.23
CA GLY A 40 9.37 0.81 -16.87
C GLY A 40 9.34 2.20 -16.24
N THR A 41 10.47 2.59 -15.67
CA THR A 41 10.64 3.86 -14.97
C THR A 41 11.55 4.79 -15.78
N VAL A 42 11.10 6.02 -15.98
CA VAL A 42 11.92 7.08 -16.59
C VAL A 42 13.03 7.46 -15.60
N GLN A 43 14.28 7.34 -16.03
CA GLN A 43 15.47 7.77 -15.27
C GLN A 43 15.85 9.22 -15.58
N GLY A 44 15.49 9.70 -16.76
CA GLY A 44 15.78 11.04 -17.23
C GLY A 44 15.44 11.23 -18.70
N ILE A 45 15.77 12.41 -19.22
CA ILE A 45 15.64 12.75 -20.65
C ILE A 45 16.98 13.26 -21.14
N ASP A 46 17.51 12.66 -22.20
CA ASP A 46 18.76 13.09 -22.82
C ASP A 46 18.61 14.39 -23.64
N ASP A 47 19.70 14.86 -24.23
CA ASP A 47 19.68 16.10 -25.05
C ASP A 47 19.08 15.89 -26.46
N ALA A 48 18.89 14.63 -26.87
CA ALA A 48 18.16 14.28 -28.08
C ALA A 48 16.65 14.20 -27.86
N GLY A 49 16.19 14.24 -26.59
CA GLY A 49 14.78 14.13 -26.19
C GLY A 49 14.31 12.69 -26.02
N GLN A 50 15.23 11.73 -25.89
CA GLN A 50 14.87 10.35 -25.60
C GLN A 50 14.66 10.16 -24.10
N LEU A 51 13.64 9.36 -23.71
CA LEU A 51 13.45 8.95 -22.34
C LEU A 51 14.43 7.82 -22.03
N LEU A 52 15.33 8.07 -21.10
CA LEU A 52 16.22 7.06 -20.55
C LEU A 52 15.41 6.17 -19.61
N MET A 53 15.28 4.89 -19.95
CA MET A 53 14.39 3.97 -19.27
C MET A 53 15.15 2.92 -18.48
N GLU A 54 14.55 2.53 -17.35
CA GLU A 54 14.78 1.28 -16.66
C GLU A 54 13.51 0.44 -16.75
N TRP A 55 13.51 -0.58 -17.59
CA TRP A 55 12.37 -1.47 -17.77
C TRP A 55 12.34 -2.54 -16.67
N ASP A 56 11.14 -2.99 -16.32
CA ASP A 56 10.94 -3.97 -15.23
C ASP A 56 11.62 -5.32 -15.52
N ASN A 57 11.98 -5.60 -16.77
CA ASN A 57 12.81 -6.75 -17.16
C ASN A 57 14.34 -6.48 -17.07
N GLY A 58 14.75 -5.40 -16.45
CA GLY A 58 16.16 -5.02 -16.25
C GLY A 58 16.86 -4.41 -17.47
N ARG A 59 16.15 -4.17 -18.58
CA ARG A 59 16.73 -3.54 -19.77
C ARG A 59 16.70 -2.02 -19.67
N GLY A 60 17.67 -1.36 -20.32
CA GLY A 60 17.83 0.10 -20.35
C GLY A 60 17.54 0.75 -21.71
N LEU A 61 16.74 0.13 -22.58
CA LEU A 61 16.43 0.66 -23.91
C LEU A 61 15.57 1.93 -23.81
N SER A 62 16.07 3.04 -24.39
CA SER A 62 15.38 4.35 -24.35
C SER A 62 14.14 4.37 -25.23
N LEU A 63 13.17 5.22 -24.87
CA LEU A 63 12.01 5.53 -25.71
C LEU A 63 12.25 6.81 -26.51
N VAL A 64 11.83 6.79 -27.76
CA VAL A 64 11.89 7.93 -28.68
C VAL A 64 10.48 8.51 -28.87
N PRO A 65 10.16 9.65 -28.22
CA PRO A 65 8.84 10.27 -28.39
C PRO A 65 8.54 10.60 -29.85
N GLY A 66 7.39 10.15 -30.33
CA GLY A 66 6.98 10.32 -31.73
C GLY A 66 7.39 9.21 -32.67
N GLU A 67 8.25 8.28 -32.22
CA GLU A 67 8.55 7.01 -32.92
C GLU A 67 7.97 5.83 -32.14
N ASP A 68 8.11 5.85 -30.82
CA ASP A 68 7.55 4.85 -29.92
C ASP A 68 6.25 5.35 -29.30
N ASP A 69 5.25 4.45 -29.21
CA ASP A 69 4.00 4.73 -28.53
C ASP A 69 4.06 4.19 -27.12
N PHE A 70 3.75 5.03 -26.16
CA PHE A 70 3.71 4.68 -24.74
C PHE A 70 2.69 5.54 -23.99
N SER A 71 2.22 5.03 -22.88
CA SER A 71 1.26 5.70 -21.99
C SER A 71 1.85 5.85 -20.58
N VAL A 72 1.53 6.97 -19.92
CA VAL A 72 1.91 7.16 -18.51
C VAL A 72 0.99 6.30 -17.66
N VAL A 73 1.61 5.48 -16.81
CA VAL A 73 0.89 4.69 -15.81
C VAL A 73 0.59 5.59 -14.61
N LYS A 74 -0.69 5.86 -14.38
CA LYS A 74 -1.11 6.70 -13.25
C LYS A 74 -1.02 5.89 -11.97
N PRO A 75 -0.43 6.47 -10.91
CA PRO A 75 -0.49 5.86 -9.59
C PRO A 75 -1.93 5.65 -9.14
N GLN A 76 -2.16 4.54 -8.45
CA GLN A 76 -3.44 4.22 -7.83
C GLN A 76 -3.31 4.27 -6.32
N LYS A 77 -4.33 4.83 -5.67
CA LYS A 77 -4.49 4.74 -4.23
C LYS A 77 -5.26 3.46 -3.92
N LEU A 78 -4.68 2.63 -3.07
CA LEU A 78 -5.25 1.39 -2.59
C LEU A 78 -5.34 1.44 -1.07
N LYS A 79 -6.45 0.98 -0.52
CA LYS A 79 -6.60 0.73 0.91
C LYS A 79 -6.77 -0.77 1.14
N LEU A 80 -5.96 -1.30 2.04
CA LEU A 80 -6.08 -2.66 2.55
C LEU A 80 -6.62 -2.57 3.97
N TYR A 81 -7.81 -3.13 4.19
CA TYR A 81 -8.47 -3.20 5.49
C TYR A 81 -8.10 -4.51 6.16
N MET A 82 -7.59 -4.43 7.38
CA MET A 82 -7.19 -5.56 8.19
C MET A 82 -8.06 -5.57 9.47
N PRO A 83 -8.51 -6.72 9.95
CA PRO A 83 -9.11 -6.82 11.26
C PRO A 83 -8.15 -6.24 12.31
N LEU A 84 -8.68 -5.41 13.19
CA LEU A 84 -7.93 -4.82 14.30
C LEU A 84 -8.62 -5.24 15.59
N GLU A 85 -7.98 -6.12 16.33
CA GLU A 85 -8.42 -6.52 17.68
C GLU A 85 -7.63 -5.73 18.71
N LEU A 86 -8.32 -5.24 19.72
CA LEU A 86 -7.75 -4.50 20.82
C LEU A 86 -8.01 -5.22 22.11
N GLY A 87 -6.98 -5.41 22.91
CA GLY A 87 -7.05 -5.98 24.23
C GLY A 87 -6.58 -5.00 25.30
N TYR A 88 -6.88 -5.29 26.52
CA TYR A 88 -6.37 -4.59 27.69
C TYR A 88 -6.24 -5.53 28.87
N TYR A 89 -5.39 -5.15 29.82
CA TYR A 89 -5.27 -5.82 31.11
C TYR A 89 -5.79 -4.89 32.21
N GLU A 90 -6.63 -5.40 33.08
CA GLU A 90 -7.01 -4.68 34.29
C GLU A 90 -5.84 -4.63 35.28
N LYS A 91 -5.61 -3.46 35.88
CA LYS A 91 -4.64 -3.33 36.96
C LYS A 91 -5.30 -3.70 38.30
N ASN A 92 -4.57 -4.48 39.07
CA ASN A 92 -4.96 -4.79 40.45
C ASN A 92 -4.75 -3.56 41.38
N ASP A 93 -5.18 -3.67 42.64
CA ASP A 93 -5.04 -2.61 43.64
C ASP A 93 -3.58 -2.16 43.91
N TRP A 94 -2.61 -2.97 43.49
CA TRP A 94 -1.18 -2.72 43.65
C TRP A 94 -0.56 -2.05 42.42
N GLY A 95 -1.33 -1.89 41.33
CA GLY A 95 -0.89 -1.31 40.06
C GLY A 95 -0.20 -2.30 39.11
N ASP A 96 -0.18 -3.60 39.47
CA ASP A 96 0.30 -4.66 38.60
C ASP A 96 -0.79 -5.09 37.63
N TYR A 97 -0.40 -5.53 36.44
CA TYR A 97 -1.34 -6.08 35.45
C TYR A 97 -1.89 -7.44 35.90
N GLY A 98 -3.15 -7.66 35.61
CA GLY A 98 -3.79 -8.98 35.74
C GLY A 98 -3.21 -9.96 34.74
N ASP A 99 -3.44 -11.25 35.00
CA ASP A 99 -2.96 -12.34 34.14
C ASP A 99 -3.88 -12.58 32.92
N GLU A 100 -5.07 -11.98 32.90
CA GLU A 100 -6.08 -12.19 31.87
C GLU A 100 -6.21 -10.96 30.98
N GLU A 101 -6.05 -11.17 29.67
CA GLU A 101 -6.32 -10.17 28.67
C GLU A 101 -7.82 -10.14 28.36
N LEU A 102 -8.39 -8.94 28.37
CA LEU A 102 -9.79 -8.67 28.08
C LEU A 102 -9.90 -7.99 26.71
N ALA A 103 -10.85 -8.44 25.89
CA ALA A 103 -11.11 -7.80 24.60
C ALA A 103 -11.86 -6.49 24.79
N LEU A 104 -11.43 -5.44 24.09
CA LEU A 104 -12.16 -4.18 24.01
C LEU A 104 -13.40 -4.36 23.10
N SER A 105 -14.55 -3.83 23.55
CA SER A 105 -15.77 -3.87 22.73
C SER A 105 -15.60 -3.03 21.44
N ASP A 106 -16.31 -3.41 20.37
CA ASP A 106 -16.29 -2.66 19.11
C ASP A 106 -16.73 -1.20 19.31
N ASP A 107 -17.75 -0.95 20.14
CA ASP A 107 -18.25 0.40 20.43
C ASP A 107 -17.20 1.28 21.11
N ASP A 108 -16.49 0.72 22.09
CA ASP A 108 -15.41 1.44 22.77
C ASP A 108 -14.21 1.66 21.83
N ALA A 109 -13.85 0.65 21.03
CA ALA A 109 -12.77 0.75 20.06
C ALA A 109 -13.02 1.87 19.03
N VAL A 110 -14.24 1.99 18.52
CA VAL A 110 -14.66 3.08 17.63
C VAL A 110 -14.56 4.43 18.33
N GLY A 111 -14.93 4.51 19.60
CA GLY A 111 -14.80 5.74 20.39
C GLY A 111 -13.36 6.23 20.56
N TYR A 112 -12.37 5.35 20.42
CA TYR A 112 -10.96 5.66 20.58
C TYR A 112 -10.16 5.70 19.26
N ALA A 113 -10.85 5.66 18.11
CA ALA A 113 -10.22 5.54 16.78
C ALA A 113 -9.11 6.57 16.53
N ASP A 114 -9.33 7.84 16.87
CA ASP A 114 -8.32 8.89 16.66
C ASP A 114 -7.06 8.69 17.51
N THR A 115 -7.24 8.24 18.77
CA THR A 115 -6.13 7.96 19.68
C THR A 115 -5.30 6.78 19.19
N ILE A 116 -5.96 5.72 18.74
CA ILE A 116 -5.35 4.52 18.20
C ILE A 116 -4.62 4.85 16.89
N THR A 117 -5.24 5.61 15.99
CA THR A 117 -4.60 6.08 14.76
C THR A 117 -3.32 6.85 15.07
N GLY A 118 -3.36 7.79 16.01
CA GLY A 118 -2.18 8.55 16.41
C GLY A 118 -1.05 7.69 17.01
N ALA A 119 -1.39 6.59 17.69
CA ALA A 119 -0.40 5.62 18.18
C ALA A 119 0.22 4.83 17.01
N LEU A 120 -0.59 4.25 16.13
CA LEU A 120 -0.13 3.51 14.96
C LEU A 120 0.79 4.35 14.06
N GLU A 121 0.43 5.60 13.83
CA GLU A 121 1.24 6.52 13.03
C GLU A 121 2.61 6.83 13.67
N ARG A 122 2.67 6.97 15.00
CA ARG A 122 3.93 7.18 15.71
C ARG A 122 4.85 5.98 15.60
N GLU A 123 4.32 4.80 15.86
CA GLU A 123 5.09 3.56 15.82
C GLU A 123 5.58 3.26 14.41
N SER A 124 4.74 3.40 13.40
CA SER A 124 5.12 3.24 11.99
C SER A 124 6.30 4.13 11.58
N LYS A 125 6.37 5.35 12.11
CA LYS A 125 7.49 6.27 11.87
C LYS A 125 8.76 5.83 12.61
N PHE A 126 8.60 5.40 13.84
CA PHE A 126 9.73 5.07 14.71
C PHE A 126 10.48 3.83 14.21
N LEU A 127 9.76 2.83 13.74
CA LEU A 127 10.33 1.54 13.36
C LEU A 127 10.76 1.45 11.88
N ASP A 128 10.54 2.50 11.10
CA ASP A 128 10.80 2.49 9.65
C ASP A 128 10.05 1.33 8.92
N THR A 129 9.02 0.79 9.56
CA THR A 129 8.22 -0.36 9.09
C THR A 129 7.65 -0.15 7.69
N PRO A 130 7.03 1.01 7.36
CA PRO A 130 6.52 1.25 6.02
C PRO A 130 7.59 1.16 4.95
N ARG A 131 8.81 1.61 5.25
CA ARG A 131 9.93 1.55 4.30
C ARG A 131 10.39 0.11 4.08
N GLY A 132 10.59 -0.64 5.14
CA GLY A 132 10.96 -2.05 5.07
C GLY A 132 9.95 -2.86 4.26
N PHE A 133 8.65 -2.67 4.54
CA PHE A 133 7.56 -3.27 3.79
C PHE A 133 7.66 -2.97 2.28
N MET A 134 7.79 -1.70 1.90
CA MET A 134 7.89 -1.29 0.50
C MET A 134 9.11 -1.90 -0.19
N GLU A 135 10.26 -1.90 0.49
CA GLU A 135 11.48 -2.47 -0.07
C GLU A 135 11.36 -3.97 -0.33
N TYR A 136 10.78 -4.72 0.60
CA TYR A 136 10.54 -6.14 0.44
C TYR A 136 9.57 -6.44 -0.68
N TYR A 137 8.39 -5.82 -0.66
CA TYR A 137 7.40 -6.00 -1.70
C TYR A 137 7.95 -5.67 -3.09
N ASN A 138 8.60 -4.52 -3.23
CA ASN A 138 9.10 -4.04 -4.52
C ASN A 138 10.24 -4.88 -5.10
N ARG A 139 10.88 -5.73 -4.31
CA ARG A 139 11.92 -6.67 -4.75
C ARG A 139 11.39 -8.07 -5.06
N SER A 140 10.13 -8.34 -4.78
CA SER A 140 9.55 -9.66 -5.02
C SER A 140 9.45 -9.95 -6.51
N ASP A 141 9.68 -11.19 -6.89
CA ASP A 141 9.57 -11.66 -8.27
C ASP A 141 8.12 -11.52 -8.77
N GLY A 142 7.98 -11.06 -10.01
CA GLY A 142 6.67 -10.89 -10.65
C GLY A 142 5.87 -9.67 -10.19
N VAL A 143 6.49 -8.72 -9.47
CA VAL A 143 5.88 -7.46 -9.07
C VAL A 143 6.26 -6.36 -10.06
N ASP A 144 5.34 -5.98 -10.93
CA ASP A 144 5.51 -4.89 -11.89
C ASP A 144 5.03 -3.55 -11.32
N ALA A 145 3.89 -3.54 -10.63
CA ALA A 145 3.38 -2.37 -9.94
C ALA A 145 4.07 -2.20 -8.58
N LYS A 146 4.78 -1.08 -8.41
CA LYS A 146 5.58 -0.80 -7.21
C LYS A 146 4.79 0.01 -6.19
N VAL A 147 4.94 -0.32 -4.91
CA VAL A 147 4.45 0.51 -3.80
C VAL A 147 5.37 1.72 -3.66
N GLN A 148 4.81 2.92 -3.84
CA GLN A 148 5.52 4.20 -3.79
C GLN A 148 5.43 4.86 -2.42
N SER A 149 4.32 4.65 -1.72
CA SER A 149 4.13 5.09 -0.35
C SER A 149 3.21 4.14 0.39
N LEU A 150 3.39 4.04 1.69
CA LEU A 150 2.59 3.24 2.59
C LEU A 150 2.38 4.02 3.88
N HIS A 151 1.14 4.01 4.37
CA HIS A 151 0.76 4.65 5.60
C HIS A 151 -0.23 3.78 6.36
N PHE A 152 0.06 3.52 7.64
CA PHE A 152 -0.84 2.75 8.51
C PHE A 152 -1.65 3.70 9.39
N LYS A 153 -2.94 3.41 9.49
CA LYS A 153 -3.88 4.12 10.38
C LYS A 153 -4.96 3.17 10.88
N ALA A 154 -5.73 3.61 11.86
CA ALA A 154 -7.02 2.98 12.18
C ALA A 154 -8.16 3.77 11.53
N GLU A 155 -9.24 3.09 11.17
CA GLU A 155 -10.44 3.69 10.58
C GLU A 155 -11.68 3.01 11.17
N ALA A 156 -12.56 3.81 11.80
CA ALA A 156 -13.84 3.32 12.26
C ALA A 156 -14.80 3.18 11.08
N ARG A 157 -15.31 1.97 10.86
CA ARG A 157 -16.27 1.68 9.80
C ARG A 157 -17.18 0.52 10.18
N ASP A 158 -18.45 0.65 9.89
CA ASP A 158 -19.50 -0.37 10.13
C ASP A 158 -19.57 -0.83 11.59
N GLY A 159 -19.39 0.10 12.54
CA GLY A 159 -19.40 -0.20 13.98
C GLY A 159 -18.16 -0.94 14.48
N LYS A 160 -17.11 -1.04 13.68
CA LYS A 160 -15.83 -1.68 14.03
C LYS A 160 -14.65 -0.77 13.75
N LEU A 161 -13.56 -1.03 14.44
CA LEU A 161 -12.28 -0.41 14.14
C LEU A 161 -11.45 -1.33 13.25
N TRP A 162 -10.88 -0.77 12.19
CA TRP A 162 -10.04 -1.49 11.23
C TRP A 162 -8.64 -0.91 11.21
N GLY A 163 -7.64 -1.79 11.13
CA GLY A 163 -6.31 -1.40 10.69
C GLY A 163 -6.34 -1.17 9.17
N VAL A 164 -5.77 -0.08 8.71
CA VAL A 164 -5.78 0.30 7.30
C VAL A 164 -4.38 0.60 6.82
N ALA A 165 -3.91 -0.16 5.82
CA ALA A 165 -2.72 0.17 5.06
C ALA A 165 -3.13 0.98 3.82
N GLU A 166 -2.86 2.27 3.81
CA GLU A 166 -3.02 3.12 2.62
C GLU A 166 -1.77 3.05 1.76
N CYS A 167 -1.90 2.48 0.57
CA CYS A 167 -0.81 2.32 -0.38
C CYS A 167 -1.01 3.23 -1.58
N MET A 168 0.07 3.86 -2.06
CA MET A 168 0.15 4.40 -3.41
C MET A 168 0.94 3.42 -4.26
N VAL A 169 0.31 2.82 -5.26
CA VAL A 169 0.97 1.89 -6.19
C VAL A 169 1.18 2.53 -7.55
N SER A 170 2.26 2.18 -8.22
CA SER A 170 2.69 2.83 -9.46
C SER A 170 1.89 2.43 -10.70
N GLY A 171 0.82 1.64 -10.56
CA GLY A 171 0.01 1.17 -11.69
C GLY A 171 -1.13 0.29 -11.24
N GLU A 172 -1.81 -0.33 -12.21
CA GLU A 172 -2.84 -1.32 -11.94
C GLU A 172 -2.19 -2.63 -11.46
N LEU A 173 -2.71 -3.16 -10.35
CA LEU A 173 -2.31 -4.47 -9.84
C LEU A 173 -3.07 -5.56 -10.60
N THR A 174 -2.37 -6.60 -10.97
CA THR A 174 -2.99 -7.87 -11.34
C THR A 174 -3.57 -8.55 -10.09
N GLY A 175 -4.48 -9.51 -10.25
CA GLY A 175 -4.99 -10.28 -9.11
C GLY A 175 -3.87 -10.94 -8.29
N ALA A 176 -2.87 -11.51 -8.98
CA ALA A 176 -1.72 -12.14 -8.31
C ALA A 176 -0.85 -11.15 -7.53
N GLU A 177 -0.65 -9.94 -8.05
CA GLU A 177 0.07 -8.88 -7.34
C GLU A 177 -0.71 -8.38 -6.14
N LEU A 178 -2.04 -8.25 -6.25
CA LEU A 178 -2.90 -7.86 -5.14
C LEU A 178 -2.86 -8.91 -4.02
N ASP A 179 -2.98 -10.20 -4.35
CA ASP A 179 -2.89 -11.30 -3.39
C ASP A 179 -1.51 -11.34 -2.71
N ASN A 180 -0.45 -11.06 -3.46
CA ASN A 180 0.90 -10.95 -2.92
C ASN A 180 1.01 -9.75 -1.97
N LEU A 181 0.46 -8.59 -2.34
CA LEU A 181 0.46 -7.40 -1.50
C LEU A 181 -0.30 -7.62 -0.18
N LYS A 182 -1.45 -8.31 -0.23
CA LYS A 182 -2.21 -8.69 0.97
C LYS A 182 -1.38 -9.59 1.90
N ARG A 183 -0.70 -10.61 1.36
CA ARG A 183 0.18 -11.47 2.14
C ARG A 183 1.34 -10.72 2.78
N PHE A 184 1.95 -9.78 2.06
CA PHE A 184 2.99 -8.93 2.63
C PHE A 184 2.45 -8.01 3.73
N ALA A 185 1.25 -7.45 3.55
CA ALA A 185 0.61 -6.62 4.57
C ALA A 185 0.29 -7.42 5.84
N ALA A 186 -0.21 -8.65 5.70
CA ALA A 186 -0.46 -9.55 6.83
C ALA A 186 0.84 -9.93 7.56
N GLY A 187 1.89 -10.32 6.82
CA GLY A 187 3.18 -10.65 7.39
C GLY A 187 3.81 -9.46 8.12
N GLN A 188 3.72 -8.26 7.56
CA GLN A 188 4.24 -7.06 8.20
C GLN A 188 3.46 -6.70 9.48
N ALA A 189 2.16 -6.91 9.48
CA ALA A 189 1.33 -6.70 10.66
C ALA A 189 1.68 -7.69 11.77
N SER A 190 1.97 -8.97 11.44
CA SER A 190 2.30 -9.98 12.44
C SER A 190 3.76 -9.88 12.92
N ASP A 191 4.72 -9.61 12.04
CA ASP A 191 6.15 -9.75 12.36
C ASP A 191 6.80 -8.47 12.89
N GLY A 192 6.24 -7.31 12.62
CA GLY A 192 6.88 -6.05 12.97
C GLY A 192 5.93 -5.00 13.49
N PHE A 193 4.86 -4.76 12.76
CA PHE A 193 3.94 -3.69 13.09
C PHE A 193 3.05 -4.04 14.29
N GLY A 194 2.58 -5.29 14.37
CA GLY A 194 1.78 -5.79 15.49
C GLY A 194 2.59 -5.82 16.79
N GLU A 195 3.77 -6.45 16.76
CA GLU A 195 4.65 -6.54 17.93
C GLU A 195 5.04 -5.15 18.48
N SER A 196 5.23 -4.19 17.60
CA SER A 196 5.59 -2.84 18.00
C SER A 196 4.48 -2.13 18.74
N VAL A 197 3.25 -2.34 18.33
CA VAL A 197 2.07 -1.76 18.99
C VAL A 197 1.77 -2.49 20.30
N GLU A 198 2.03 -3.79 20.39
CA GLU A 198 1.95 -4.54 21.65
C GLU A 198 2.94 -4.07 22.70
N GLN A 199 4.16 -3.69 22.29
CA GLN A 199 5.18 -3.22 23.21
C GLN A 199 4.95 -1.80 23.72
N HIS A 200 4.12 -1.02 23.02
CA HIS A 200 3.84 0.36 23.36
C HIS A 200 2.38 0.54 23.78
N GLU A 201 2.19 0.68 25.06
CA GLU A 201 0.87 0.89 25.67
C GLU A 201 0.15 2.08 25.03
N ILE A 202 -1.00 1.82 24.43
CA ILE A 202 -1.89 2.87 23.96
C ILE A 202 -2.74 3.33 25.13
N ARG A 203 -2.46 4.52 25.68
CA ARG A 203 -3.22 5.05 26.81
C ARG A 203 -4.49 5.73 26.34
N VAL A 204 -5.62 5.24 26.87
CA VAL A 204 -6.93 5.84 26.68
C VAL A 204 -7.56 6.08 28.05
N GLY A 205 -7.55 7.31 28.52
CA GLY A 205 -7.98 7.62 29.88
C GLY A 205 -7.10 6.91 30.92
N SER A 206 -7.69 6.01 31.70
CA SER A 206 -6.98 5.16 32.66
C SER A 206 -6.64 3.76 32.16
N MET A 207 -7.05 3.41 30.93
CA MET A 207 -6.81 2.11 30.32
C MET A 207 -5.52 2.12 29.49
N GLU A 208 -4.81 1.03 29.54
CA GLU A 208 -3.67 0.73 28.67
C GLU A 208 -4.14 -0.36 27.71
N LEU A 209 -4.16 -0.04 26.40
CA LEU A 209 -4.63 -0.92 25.34
C LEU A 209 -3.44 -1.52 24.58
N TYR A 210 -3.65 -2.72 24.09
CA TYR A 210 -2.75 -3.43 23.19
C TYR A 210 -3.48 -3.71 21.89
N ALA A 211 -2.85 -3.50 20.75
CA ALA A 211 -3.43 -3.77 19.45
C ALA A 211 -2.84 -5.04 18.84
N HIS A 212 -3.70 -5.99 18.56
CA HIS A 212 -3.34 -7.29 17.98
C HIS A 212 -3.57 -7.31 16.47
N LEU A 213 -2.72 -6.63 15.71
CA LEU A 213 -2.72 -6.72 14.25
C LEU A 213 -2.16 -8.05 13.75
N TRP A 214 -1.34 -8.71 14.55
CA TRP A 214 -0.73 -10.01 14.23
C TRP A 214 -1.74 -11.15 14.06
N GLN A 215 -2.98 -10.98 14.51
CA GLN A 215 -4.06 -11.94 14.26
C GLN A 215 -4.68 -11.80 12.86
N ALA A 216 -4.35 -10.74 12.15
CA ALA A 216 -4.79 -10.60 10.77
C ALA A 216 -4.11 -11.66 9.90
N VAL A 217 -4.93 -12.52 9.28
CA VAL A 217 -4.49 -13.47 8.27
C VAL A 217 -4.77 -12.92 6.88
N ASP A 218 -3.99 -13.31 5.88
CA ASP A 218 -4.03 -12.72 4.55
C ASP A 218 -5.42 -12.76 3.89
N TRP A 219 -6.24 -13.79 4.15
CA TRP A 219 -7.61 -13.87 3.62
C TRP A 219 -8.62 -12.93 4.28
N ASP A 220 -8.30 -12.39 5.44
CA ASP A 220 -9.15 -11.39 6.12
C ASP A 220 -8.89 -9.98 5.62
N ILE A 221 -7.79 -9.78 4.88
CA ILE A 221 -7.43 -8.50 4.33
C ILE A 221 -8.25 -8.22 3.08
N GLN A 222 -8.98 -7.11 3.10
CA GLN A 222 -9.91 -6.71 2.06
C GLN A 222 -9.52 -5.37 1.46
N THR A 223 -9.68 -5.25 0.15
CA THR A 223 -9.69 -3.94 -0.51
C THR A 223 -11.00 -3.20 -0.22
N GLU A 224 -11.02 -1.89 -0.47
CA GLU A 224 -12.24 -1.09 -0.34
C GLU A 224 -13.38 -1.60 -1.25
N GLN A 225 -13.04 -2.10 -2.44
CA GLN A 225 -14.01 -2.67 -3.37
C GLN A 225 -14.59 -3.99 -2.86
N GLU A 226 -13.76 -4.92 -2.39
CA GLU A 226 -14.20 -6.21 -1.85
C GLU A 226 -15.13 -6.03 -0.64
N ARG A 227 -14.82 -5.06 0.24
CA ARG A 227 -15.71 -4.72 1.35
C ARG A 227 -17.06 -4.19 0.88
N PHE A 228 -17.06 -3.29 -0.10
CA PHE A 228 -18.29 -2.72 -0.65
C PHE A 228 -19.18 -3.78 -1.30
N GLU A 229 -18.60 -4.73 -2.01
CA GLU A 229 -19.32 -5.86 -2.62
C GLU A 229 -19.93 -6.80 -1.56
N GLN A 230 -19.22 -7.05 -0.46
CA GLN A 230 -19.75 -7.86 0.65
C GLN A 230 -20.93 -7.18 1.36
N GLU A 231 -20.88 -5.87 1.59
CA GLU A 231 -21.96 -5.10 2.19
C GLU A 231 -23.23 -5.16 1.34
N GLN A 232 -23.12 -5.06 0.02
CA GLN A 232 -24.27 -5.20 -0.89
C GLN A 232 -24.86 -6.62 -0.86
N THR A 233 -24.03 -7.63 -0.82
CA THR A 233 -24.47 -9.04 -0.82
C THR A 233 -25.10 -9.41 0.53
N GLY A 234 -24.54 -8.97 1.64
CA GLY A 234 -25.09 -9.19 2.99
C GLY A 234 -26.43 -8.49 3.21
N GLY A 235 -26.58 -7.27 2.68
CA GLY A 235 -27.84 -6.52 2.75
C GLY A 235 -28.99 -7.16 1.97
N MET A 236 -28.72 -7.82 0.84
CA MET A 236 -29.73 -8.53 0.05
C MET A 236 -30.21 -9.81 0.74
N THR A 237 -29.37 -10.49 1.50
CA THR A 237 -29.75 -11.72 2.21
C THR A 237 -30.71 -11.44 3.37
N LEU A 238 -30.55 -10.32 4.07
CA LEU A 238 -31.45 -9.90 5.15
C LEU A 238 -32.82 -9.41 4.63
N ALA A 239 -32.87 -8.82 3.43
CA ALA A 239 -34.12 -8.35 2.83
C ALA A 239 -35.00 -9.49 2.24
N GLN A 240 -34.43 -10.68 2.00
CA GLN A 240 -35.14 -11.86 1.53
C GLN A 240 -35.68 -12.77 2.66
N SER A 241 -35.31 -12.49 3.90
CA SER A 241 -35.71 -13.26 5.08
C SER A 241 -36.78 -12.56 5.95
N MET A 242 -37.34 -11.47 5.46
CA MET A 242 -38.50 -10.77 6.02
C MET A 242 -39.73 -10.96 5.12
#